data_fa356b760babadfc759fca718ea7e6c1
#
_entry.id   fa356b760babadfc759fca718ea7e6c1
#
_cell.length_a   1.000
_cell.length_b   1.000
_cell.length_c   1.000
_cell.angle_alpha   90.00
_cell.angle_beta   90.00
_cell.angle_gamma   90.00
#
_symmetry.space_group_name_H-M   'P 1'
#
loop_
_entity.id
_entity.type
_entity.pdbx_description
1 polymer ?
#
loop_
_entity_poly.entity_id
_entity_poly.type
_entity_poly.pdbx_seq_one_letter_code
_entity_poly.pdbx_strand_id
1 'polypeptide(L)'
;MTIKILGTGCPKCINMTGIVQDVVSENNIDASIEKIEDIMEILKFNVMTTPALIVDDVIAIKGRVPKKSEVLELLKNNNKV
;
A
#
# COMPACT_ATOMS: atom_id res chain seq x y z
N MET A 1 -3.41 6.79 10.29
CA MET A 1 -2.72 5.72 9.55
C MET A 1 -2.23 6.26 8.22
N THR A 2 -1.00 6.00 7.89
CA THR A 2 -0.41 6.42 6.62
C THR A 2 -0.12 5.19 5.77
N ILE A 3 -0.66 5.18 4.55
CA ILE A 3 -0.46 4.09 3.61
C ILE A 3 0.35 4.63 2.45
N LYS A 4 1.47 3.97 2.15
CA LYS A 4 2.32 4.36 1.02
C LYS A 4 2.35 3.24 0.00
N ILE A 5 2.14 3.60 -1.25
CA ILE A 5 2.14 2.64 -2.36
C ILE A 5 3.35 2.96 -3.23
N LEU A 6 4.30 2.04 -3.25
CA LEU A 6 5.54 2.22 -3.99
C LEU A 6 5.43 1.56 -5.35
N GLY A 7 5.70 2.32 -6.39
CA GLY A 7 5.68 1.80 -7.75
C GLY A 7 5.82 2.90 -8.78
N THR A 8 6.33 2.54 -9.94
CA THR A 8 6.62 3.51 -10.99
C THR A 8 5.48 3.66 -12.00
N GLY A 9 4.23 3.40 -11.58
CA GLY A 9 3.07 3.59 -12.45
C GLY A 9 2.76 2.41 -13.35
N CYS A 10 3.28 1.22 -13.04
CA CYS A 10 2.97 0.03 -13.82
C CYS A 10 1.50 -0.39 -13.58
N PRO A 11 0.93 -1.24 -14.46
CA PRO A 11 -0.45 -1.69 -14.29
C PRO A 11 -0.73 -2.32 -12.93
N LYS A 12 0.22 -3.09 -12.39
CA LYS A 12 0.07 -3.70 -11.08
C LYS A 12 0.02 -2.65 -9.97
N CYS A 13 0.81 -1.59 -10.12
CA CYS A 13 0.83 -0.50 -9.14
C CYS A 13 -0.50 0.24 -9.13
N ILE A 14 -1.07 0.47 -10.30
CA ILE A 14 -2.37 1.12 -10.45
C ILE A 14 -3.46 0.25 -9.81
N ASN A 15 -3.41 -1.06 -10.05
CA ASN A 15 -4.38 -2.00 -9.47
C ASN A 15 -4.30 -1.99 -7.95
N MET A 16 -3.10 -2.00 -7.40
CA MET A 16 -2.92 -1.97 -5.95
C MET A 16 -3.50 -0.68 -5.37
N THR A 17 -3.25 0.46 -6.01
CA THR A 17 -3.78 1.74 -5.57
C THR A 17 -5.31 1.70 -5.51
N GLY A 18 -5.94 1.18 -6.56
CA GLY A 18 -7.40 1.06 -6.61
C GLY A 18 -7.96 0.18 -5.51
N ILE A 19 -7.30 -0.97 -5.29
CA ILE A 19 -7.71 -1.91 -4.25
C ILE A 19 -7.63 -1.26 -2.86
N VAL A 20 -6.53 -0.57 -2.58
CA VAL A 20 -6.34 0.09 -1.29
C VAL A 20 -7.37 1.19 -1.09
N GLN A 21 -7.61 2.01 -2.12
CA GLN A 21 -8.59 3.08 -2.04
C GLN A 21 -10.00 2.52 -1.80
N ASP A 22 -10.34 1.43 -2.47
CA ASP A 22 -11.64 0.79 -2.29
C ASP A 22 -11.82 0.28 -0.86
N VAL A 23 -10.81 -0.39 -0.34
CA VAL A 23 -10.88 -0.94 1.02
C VAL A 23 -11.03 0.19 2.05
N VAL A 24 -10.24 1.24 1.90
CA VAL A 24 -10.30 2.38 2.82
C VAL A 24 -11.68 3.04 2.77
N SER A 25 -12.20 3.23 1.57
CA SER A 25 -13.50 3.90 1.37
C SER A 25 -14.65 3.03 1.87
N GLU A 26 -14.64 1.73 1.55
CA GLU A 26 -15.73 0.83 1.91
C GLU A 26 -15.83 0.59 3.41
N ASN A 27 -14.72 0.69 4.13
CA ASN A 27 -14.67 0.41 5.55
C ASN A 27 -14.49 1.64 6.42
N ASN A 28 -14.57 2.83 5.83
CA ASN A 28 -14.43 4.10 6.54
C ASN A 28 -13.15 4.16 7.37
N ILE A 29 -12.06 3.69 6.80
CA ILE A 29 -10.77 3.69 7.49
C ILE A 29 -10.16 5.08 7.38
N ASP A 30 -9.76 5.64 8.52
CA ASP A 30 -9.10 6.94 8.54
C ASP A 30 -7.62 6.76 8.20
N ALA A 31 -7.31 6.86 6.92
CA ALA A 31 -5.96 6.64 6.43
C ALA A 31 -5.63 7.63 5.31
N SER A 32 -4.38 8.05 5.29
CA SER A 32 -3.84 8.86 4.20
C SER A 32 -3.11 7.94 3.23
N ILE A 33 -3.42 8.07 1.95
CA ILE A 33 -2.82 7.25 0.92
C ILE A 33 -1.86 8.10 0.10
N GLU A 34 -0.61 7.69 0.04
CA GLU A 34 0.41 8.35 -0.76
C GLU A 34 0.94 7.38 -1.81
N LYS A 35 1.13 7.90 -3.03
CA LYS A 35 1.77 7.14 -4.09
C LYS A 35 3.20 7.62 -4.21
N ILE A 36 4.16 6.70 -4.16
CA ILE A 36 5.56 7.03 -4.32
C ILE A 36 6.05 6.39 -5.59
N GLU A 37 6.32 7.22 -6.59
CA GLU A 37 6.72 6.76 -7.92
C GLU A 37 8.20 6.99 -8.21
N ASP A 38 8.87 7.79 -7.40
CA ASP A 38 10.28 8.08 -7.56
C ASP A 38 11.11 6.89 -7.09
N ILE A 39 11.91 6.35 -7.99
CA ILE A 39 12.70 5.16 -7.70
C ILE A 39 13.69 5.40 -6.56
N MET A 40 14.20 6.63 -6.43
CA MET A 40 15.12 6.94 -5.34
C MET A 40 14.42 6.88 -3.98
N GLU A 41 13.18 7.33 -3.93
CA GLU A 41 12.38 7.23 -2.71
C GLU A 41 12.03 5.78 -2.40
N ILE A 42 11.71 5.00 -3.43
CA ILE A 42 11.42 3.58 -3.26
C ILE A 42 12.61 2.85 -2.64
N LEU A 43 13.80 3.16 -3.12
CA LEU A 43 15.03 2.54 -2.61
C LEU A 43 15.30 2.89 -1.15
N LYS A 44 14.86 4.05 -0.70
CA LYS A 44 15.01 4.44 0.71
C LYS A 44 14.26 3.52 1.66
N PHE A 45 13.23 2.85 1.17
CA PHE A 45 12.45 1.90 1.97
C PHE A 45 13.03 0.49 1.92
N ASN A 46 14.19 0.31 1.29
CA ASN A 46 14.83 -0.99 1.11
C ASN A 46 13.96 -1.98 0.35
N VAL A 47 13.14 -1.46 -0.56
CA VAL A 47 12.26 -2.27 -1.40
C VAL A 47 12.86 -2.32 -2.80
N MET A 48 13.15 -3.52 -3.28
CA MET A 48 13.71 -3.70 -4.62
C MET A 48 12.69 -4.23 -5.60
N THR A 49 11.52 -4.64 -5.13
CA THR A 49 10.46 -5.15 -5.99
C THR A 49 9.22 -4.29 -5.84
N THR A 50 8.55 -4.01 -6.95
CA THR A 50 7.30 -3.24 -6.95
C THR A 50 6.21 -4.08 -7.58
N PRO A 51 4.95 -3.84 -7.24
CA PRO A 51 4.46 -2.84 -6.30
C PRO A 51 4.70 -3.24 -4.84
N ALA A 52 4.77 -2.26 -3.97
CA ALA A 52 4.92 -2.50 -2.54
C ALA A 52 3.93 -1.65 -1.76
N LEU A 53 3.45 -2.20 -0.66
CA LEU A 53 2.50 -1.52 0.21
C LEU A 53 3.13 -1.34 1.58
N ILE A 54 3.18 -0.10 2.03
CA ILE A 54 3.73 0.25 3.33
C ILE A 54 2.62 0.87 4.17
N VAL A 55 2.43 0.34 5.37
CA VAL A 55 1.43 0.84 6.31
C VAL A 55 2.15 1.26 7.58
N ASP A 56 2.06 2.55 7.92
CA ASP A 56 2.70 3.13 9.10
C ASP A 56 4.18 2.76 9.18
N ASP A 57 4.90 2.93 8.06
CA ASP A 57 6.33 2.69 7.92
C ASP A 57 6.73 1.21 8.05
N VAL A 58 5.76 0.31 7.97
CA VAL A 58 6.02 -1.13 7.96
C VAL A 58 5.68 -1.70 6.60
N ILE A 59 6.61 -2.43 6.00
CA ILE A 59 6.37 -3.06 4.70
C ILE A 59 5.38 -4.20 4.89
N ALA A 60 4.18 -4.05 4.35
CA ALA A 60 3.13 -5.06 4.48
C ALA A 60 3.12 -6.03 3.31
N ILE A 61 3.28 -5.50 2.10
CA ILE A 61 3.25 -6.30 0.87
C ILE A 61 4.38 -5.82 -0.02
N LYS A 62 5.10 -6.75 -0.64
CA LYS A 62 6.09 -6.38 -1.65
C LYS A 62 6.12 -7.39 -2.78
N GLY A 63 6.23 -6.86 -4.01
CA GLY A 63 6.39 -7.68 -5.20
C GLY A 63 5.13 -8.33 -5.73
N ARG A 64 3.95 -7.98 -5.20
CA ARG A 64 2.69 -8.54 -5.69
C ARG A 64 1.52 -7.63 -5.38
N VAL A 65 0.42 -7.87 -6.08
CA VAL A 65 -0.84 -7.14 -5.83
C VAL A 65 -1.69 -7.97 -4.87
N PRO A 66 -2.03 -7.44 -3.69
CA PRO A 66 -2.87 -8.18 -2.75
C PRO A 66 -4.34 -8.17 -3.17
N LYS A 67 -5.12 -9.06 -2.58
CA LYS A 67 -6.56 -9.05 -2.74
C LYS A 67 -7.18 -8.08 -1.76
N LYS A 68 -8.43 -7.65 -2.04
CA LYS A 68 -9.15 -6.73 -1.15
C LYS A 68 -9.23 -7.26 0.29
N SER A 69 -9.53 -8.54 0.45
CA SER A 69 -9.64 -9.14 1.77
C SER A 69 -8.32 -9.11 2.51
N GLU A 70 -7.22 -9.30 1.79
CA GLU A 70 -5.88 -9.26 2.36
C GLU A 70 -5.55 -7.86 2.84
N VAL A 71 -5.82 -6.85 2.01
CA VAL A 71 -5.58 -5.46 2.37
C VAL A 71 -6.42 -5.07 3.58
N LEU A 72 -7.70 -5.45 3.58
CA LEU A 72 -8.59 -5.15 4.69
C LEU A 72 -8.06 -5.73 6.00
N GLU A 73 -7.60 -6.97 5.96
CA GLU A 73 -7.04 -7.62 7.13
C GLU A 73 -5.78 -6.91 7.64
N LEU A 74 -4.90 -6.52 6.73
CA LEU A 74 -3.69 -5.79 7.09
C LEU A 74 -4.01 -4.45 7.75
N LEU A 75 -4.96 -3.72 7.21
CA LEU A 75 -5.33 -2.42 7.74
C LEU A 75 -6.03 -2.56 9.09
N LYS A 76 -6.86 -3.57 9.26
CA LYS A 76 -7.52 -3.82 10.53
C LYS A 76 -6.52 -4.18 11.63
N ASN A 77 -5.54 -5.00 11.29
CA ASN A 77 -4.51 -5.39 12.25
C ASN A 77 -3.67 -4.20 12.70
N ASN A 78 -3.33 -3.31 11.76
CA ASN A 78 -2.54 -2.13 12.10
C ASN A 78 -3.36 -1.08 12.84
N ASN A 79 -4.65 -1.01 12.58
CA ASN A 79 -5.54 -0.05 13.24
C ASN A 79 -5.97 -0.53 14.62
N LYS A 80 -5.62 -1.73 14.97
CA LYS A 80 -5.97 -2.32 16.24
C LYS A 80 -4.88 -1.98 17.25
N VAL A 81 -5.17 -1.08 18.10
CA VAL A 81 -4.23 -0.61 19.11
C VAL A 81 -4.58 -1.19 20.47
#